data_20499f1db24d7a88cae2238b687b60cd
#
_entry.id   20499f1db24d7a88cae2238b687b60cd
#
_cell.length_a   1.000
_cell.length_b   1.000
_cell.length_c   1.000
_cell.angle_alpha   90.00
_cell.angle_beta   90.00
_cell.angle_gamma   90.00
#
_symmetry.space_group_name_H-M   'P 1'
#
loop_
_entity.id
_entity.type
_entity.pdbx_description
1 polymer ?
#
loop_
_entity_poly.entity_id
_entity_poly.type
_entity_poly.pdbx_seq_one_letter_code
_entity_poly.pdbx_strand_id
1 'polypeptide(L)'
;ITALGAGFGGAEEDSGEKAAGDFDAEKLRYNKIIIMTDADVDGAHIRTLLLTFFNNKPFNELIEKGHLYLAQPPLFKVTRGSKSTYIKNERDLEKHILKSKNNSKKLSKSEIDKFMKEEKEKLKIQRFKGLGEMNPEELWDTTLNPEKKGFQLDNRVQC
;
A
#
# COMPACT_ATOMS: atom_id res chain seq x y z
N ILE A 1 15.92 -5.61 11.45
CA ILE A 1 17.09 -5.52 10.54
C ILE A 1 17.87 -6.81 10.59
N THR A 2 18.23 -7.34 11.74
CA THR A 2 18.95 -8.63 11.89
C THR A 2 18.29 -9.75 11.07
N ALA A 3 16.95 -9.81 11.01
CA ALA A 3 16.22 -10.79 10.20
C ALA A 3 16.48 -10.68 8.69
N LEU A 4 16.82 -9.50 8.20
CA LEU A 4 17.12 -9.26 6.78
C LEU A 4 18.44 -9.89 6.34
N GLY A 5 19.36 -10.13 7.28
CA GLY A 5 20.64 -10.80 7.04
C GLY A 5 21.71 -9.94 6.39
N ALA A 6 21.45 -8.65 6.18
CA ALA A 6 22.33 -7.74 5.45
C ALA A 6 23.34 -6.98 6.32
N GLY A 7 23.44 -7.29 7.63
CA GLY A 7 24.27 -6.54 8.57
C GLY A 7 23.58 -5.31 9.15
N PHE A 8 24.25 -4.60 10.03
CA PHE A 8 23.70 -3.43 10.73
C PHE A 8 24.66 -2.24 10.77
N GLY A 9 25.96 -2.47 10.66
CA GLY A 9 26.98 -1.44 10.73
C GLY A 9 27.04 -0.60 9.44
N GLY A 10 27.42 0.64 9.57
CA GLY A 10 27.84 1.48 8.45
C GLY A 10 29.37 1.37 8.32
N ALA A 11 29.88 1.29 7.10
CA ALA A 11 31.31 1.45 6.88
C ALA A 11 31.74 2.84 7.35
N GLU A 12 32.73 2.94 8.22
CA GLU A 12 33.41 4.21 8.46
C GLU A 12 34.08 4.61 7.13
N GLU A 13 33.87 5.86 6.70
CA GLU A 13 34.22 6.36 5.36
C GLU A 13 35.74 6.24 5.04
N ASP A 14 36.57 5.83 5.98
CA ASP A 14 38.04 5.97 5.87
C ASP A 14 38.81 4.67 5.57
N SER A 15 38.20 3.48 5.57
CA SER A 15 38.97 2.24 5.44
C SER A 15 38.80 1.44 4.13
N GLY A 16 37.86 1.79 3.28
CA GLY A 16 37.68 1.13 1.97
C GLY A 16 37.30 -0.36 2.01
N GLU A 17 37.41 -1.02 3.15
CA GLU A 17 37.02 -2.42 3.36
C GLU A 17 35.82 -2.52 4.28
N LYS A 18 34.79 -3.25 3.83
CA LYS A 18 33.61 -3.53 4.63
C LYS A 18 33.98 -4.42 5.82
N ALA A 19 33.84 -3.93 7.04
CA ALA A 19 34.08 -4.71 8.26
C ALA A 19 33.03 -5.81 8.41
N ALA A 20 33.37 -6.85 9.21
CA ALA A 20 32.45 -7.92 9.53
C ALA A 20 31.27 -7.36 10.36
N GLY A 21 30.08 -7.24 9.77
CA GLY A 21 28.89 -6.66 10.38
C GLY A 21 28.37 -5.43 9.65
N ASP A 22 29.09 -4.91 8.68
CA ASP A 22 28.64 -3.81 7.81
C ASP A 22 27.43 -4.20 6.98
N PHE A 23 26.63 -3.19 6.67
CA PHE A 23 25.45 -3.39 5.82
C PHE A 23 25.87 -3.76 4.39
N ASP A 24 25.30 -4.86 3.88
CA ASP A 24 25.53 -5.34 2.54
C ASP A 24 24.20 -5.83 1.94
N ALA A 25 23.66 -5.06 1.00
CA ALA A 25 22.40 -5.38 0.35
C ALA A 25 22.46 -6.68 -0.49
N GLU A 26 23.65 -7.15 -0.86
CA GLU A 26 23.82 -8.42 -1.61
C GLU A 26 23.63 -9.65 -0.72
N LYS A 27 23.80 -9.48 0.61
CA LYS A 27 23.58 -10.53 1.60
C LYS A 27 22.13 -10.62 2.09
N LEU A 28 21.21 -9.87 1.50
CA LEU A 28 19.80 -9.93 1.84
C LEU A 28 19.24 -11.35 1.70
N ARG A 29 18.55 -11.80 2.73
CA ARG A 29 17.83 -13.08 2.71
C ARG A 29 16.52 -13.02 1.94
N TYR A 30 15.98 -11.82 1.70
CA TYR A 30 14.68 -11.59 1.10
C TYR A 30 14.81 -10.62 -0.08
N ASN A 31 14.25 -10.98 -1.21
CA ASN A 31 14.23 -10.12 -2.38
C ASN A 31 13.34 -8.88 -2.24
N LYS A 32 12.32 -8.97 -1.39
CA LYS A 32 11.35 -7.89 -1.19
C LYS A 32 11.10 -7.69 0.30
N ILE A 33 11.18 -6.44 0.70
CA ILE A 33 10.81 -5.96 2.04
C ILE A 33 9.54 -5.14 1.85
N ILE A 34 8.45 -5.56 2.47
CA ILE A 34 7.14 -4.95 2.27
C ILE A 34 6.72 -4.26 3.56
N ILE A 35 6.62 -2.94 3.53
CA ILE A 35 6.03 -2.16 4.62
C ILE A 35 4.51 -2.19 4.45
N MET A 36 3.81 -2.71 5.44
CA MET A 36 2.36 -2.78 5.47
C MET A 36 1.85 -2.16 6.77
N THR A 37 1.06 -1.10 6.64
CA THR A 37 0.47 -0.36 7.76
C THR A 37 -1.02 -0.19 7.52
N ASP A 38 -1.76 0.08 8.58
CA ASP A 38 -3.17 0.43 8.48
C ASP A 38 -3.39 1.67 7.61
N ALA A 39 -4.58 1.79 7.05
CA ALA A 39 -4.92 2.89 6.14
C ALA A 39 -5.42 4.15 6.88
N ASP A 40 -5.18 4.23 8.17
CA ASP A 40 -5.53 5.38 9.02
C ASP A 40 -4.37 6.38 9.17
N VAL A 41 -4.58 7.41 9.97
CA VAL A 41 -3.59 8.47 10.23
C VAL A 41 -2.36 7.92 10.95
N ASP A 42 -2.56 7.04 11.92
CA ASP A 42 -1.47 6.46 12.71
C ASP A 42 -0.61 5.53 11.84
N GLY A 43 -1.24 4.72 11.00
CA GLY A 43 -0.53 3.89 10.02
C GLY A 43 0.26 4.73 8.99
N ALA A 44 -0.26 5.88 8.58
CA ALA A 44 0.47 6.81 7.72
C ALA A 44 1.71 7.40 8.43
N HIS A 45 1.60 7.72 9.70
CA HIS A 45 2.72 8.22 10.51
C HIS A 45 3.80 7.13 10.70
N ILE A 46 3.41 5.92 11.07
CA ILE A 46 4.33 4.77 11.20
C ILE A 46 5.05 4.51 9.87
N ARG A 47 4.34 4.56 8.75
CA ARG A 47 4.94 4.41 7.41
C ARG A 47 5.98 5.47 7.12
N THR A 48 5.70 6.73 7.46
CA THR A 48 6.64 7.84 7.29
C THR A 48 7.91 7.63 8.13
N LEU A 49 7.77 7.20 9.38
CA LEU A 49 8.91 6.92 10.24
C LEU A 49 9.78 5.78 9.69
N LEU A 50 9.16 4.70 9.21
CA LEU A 50 9.87 3.58 8.60
C LEU A 50 10.58 4.00 7.31
N LEU A 51 9.93 4.79 6.46
CA LEU A 51 10.55 5.31 5.24
C LEU A 51 11.73 6.22 5.57
N THR A 52 11.60 7.10 6.55
CA THR A 52 12.70 7.95 7.01
C THR A 52 13.86 7.11 7.51
N PHE A 53 13.59 6.05 8.27
CA PHE A 53 14.61 5.13 8.73
C PHE A 53 15.35 4.46 7.56
N PHE A 54 14.63 3.92 6.58
CA PHE A 54 15.23 3.28 5.41
C PHE A 54 15.90 4.26 4.43
N ASN A 55 15.58 5.56 4.51
CA ASN A 55 16.22 6.58 3.68
C ASN A 55 17.59 7.01 4.21
N ASN A 56 17.93 6.65 5.45
CA ASN A 56 19.25 6.93 6.01
C ASN A 56 20.27 5.86 5.60
N LYS A 57 21.52 6.30 5.42
CA LYS A 57 22.64 5.38 5.24
C LYS A 57 22.80 4.44 6.45
N PRO A 58 23.14 3.19 6.24
CA PRO A 58 23.43 2.53 4.95
C PRO A 58 22.20 1.92 4.28
N PHE A 59 21.01 2.03 4.87
CA PHE A 59 19.78 1.32 4.44
C PHE A 59 19.15 1.88 3.17
N ASN A 60 19.52 3.09 2.75
CA ASN A 60 19.03 3.69 1.50
C ASN A 60 19.32 2.83 0.26
N GLU A 61 20.35 1.97 0.30
CA GLU A 61 20.61 1.01 -0.77
C GLU A 61 19.42 0.06 -1.03
N LEU A 62 18.60 -0.23 -0.02
CA LEU A 62 17.41 -1.06 -0.19
C LEU A 62 16.34 -0.37 -1.06
N ILE A 63 16.27 0.94 -1.00
CA ILE A 63 15.38 1.76 -1.84
C ILE A 63 15.96 1.83 -3.26
N GLU A 64 17.24 2.18 -3.38
CA GLU A 64 17.93 2.34 -4.66
C GLU A 64 17.97 1.05 -5.49
N LYS A 65 18.19 -0.08 -4.84
CA LYS A 65 18.18 -1.41 -5.47
C LYS A 65 16.76 -1.98 -5.66
N GLY A 66 15.72 -1.28 -5.22
CA GLY A 66 14.32 -1.66 -5.43
C GLY A 66 13.86 -2.85 -4.59
N HIS A 67 14.44 -3.05 -3.41
CA HIS A 67 14.04 -4.09 -2.47
C HIS A 67 12.89 -3.66 -1.55
N LEU A 68 12.66 -2.35 -1.38
CA LEU A 68 11.65 -1.81 -0.47
C LEU A 68 10.34 -1.51 -1.20
N TYR A 69 9.24 -2.02 -0.66
CA TYR A 69 7.90 -1.88 -1.21
C TYR A 69 6.92 -1.37 -0.17
N LEU A 70 5.92 -0.61 -0.62
CA LEU A 70 4.78 -0.19 0.19
C LEU A 70 3.54 -0.97 -0.21
N ALA A 71 2.94 -1.66 0.72
CA ALA A 71 1.64 -2.27 0.52
C ALA A 71 0.54 -1.20 0.54
N GLN A 72 -0.41 -1.33 -0.39
CA GLN A 72 -1.56 -0.44 -0.50
C GLN A 72 -2.85 -1.26 -0.40
N PRO A 73 -3.27 -1.63 0.83
CA PRO A 73 -4.53 -2.35 1.01
C PRO A 73 -5.72 -1.49 0.59
N PRO A 74 -6.85 -2.09 0.17
CA PRO A 74 -8.04 -1.35 -0.18
C PRO A 74 -8.68 -0.71 1.05
N LEU A 75 -9.26 0.49 0.86
CA LEU A 75 -10.03 1.18 1.89
C LEU A 75 -11.48 0.74 1.95
N PHE A 76 -12.03 0.28 0.82
CA PHE A 76 -13.46 -0.05 0.73
C PHE A 76 -13.68 -1.38 0.05
N LYS A 77 -14.71 -2.10 0.54
CA LYS A 77 -15.33 -3.24 -0.11
C LYS A 77 -16.77 -2.86 -0.47
N VAL A 78 -17.07 -2.84 -1.75
CA VAL A 78 -18.41 -2.57 -2.27
C VAL A 78 -19.02 -3.87 -2.71
N THR A 79 -20.14 -4.26 -2.11
CA THR A 79 -20.85 -5.48 -2.43
C THR A 79 -22.16 -5.15 -3.13
N ARG A 80 -22.38 -5.75 -4.30
CA ARG A 80 -23.62 -5.65 -5.08
C ARG A 80 -24.10 -7.07 -5.41
N GLY A 81 -25.14 -7.52 -4.72
CA GLY A 81 -25.58 -8.91 -4.82
C GLY A 81 -24.48 -9.87 -4.36
N SER A 82 -24.08 -10.79 -5.23
CA SER A 82 -23.02 -11.78 -4.95
C SER A 82 -21.61 -11.28 -5.31
N LYS A 83 -21.47 -10.11 -5.94
CA LYS A 83 -20.16 -9.60 -6.38
C LYS A 83 -19.63 -8.57 -5.40
N SER A 84 -18.38 -8.75 -4.99
CA SER A 84 -17.62 -7.76 -4.21
C SER A 84 -16.52 -7.14 -5.05
N THR A 85 -16.35 -5.83 -4.92
CA THR A 85 -15.29 -5.06 -5.56
C THR A 85 -14.53 -4.30 -4.49
N TYR A 86 -13.20 -4.40 -4.52
CA TYR A 86 -12.33 -3.70 -3.60
C TYR A 86 -11.85 -2.39 -4.23
N ILE A 87 -11.81 -1.33 -3.45
CA ILE A 87 -11.53 0.03 -3.92
C ILE A 87 -10.50 0.69 -3.02
N LYS A 88 -9.50 1.33 -3.62
CA LYS A 88 -8.32 1.88 -2.93
C LYS A 88 -8.62 3.10 -2.07
N ASN A 89 -9.42 4.01 -2.58
CA ASN A 89 -9.63 5.33 -1.97
C ASN A 89 -11.02 5.88 -2.29
N GLU A 90 -11.37 6.99 -1.65
CA GLU A 90 -12.68 7.64 -1.82
C GLU A 90 -12.93 8.10 -3.25
N ARG A 91 -11.92 8.65 -3.93
CA ARG A 91 -12.04 9.11 -5.32
C ARG A 91 -12.40 7.97 -6.27
N ASP A 92 -11.81 6.79 -6.08
CA ASP A 92 -12.11 5.63 -6.91
C ASP A 92 -13.46 5.02 -6.54
N LEU A 93 -13.91 5.15 -5.28
CA LEU A 93 -15.26 4.81 -4.86
C LEU A 93 -16.31 5.67 -5.58
N GLU A 94 -16.11 6.98 -5.62
CA GLU A 94 -16.99 7.90 -6.36
C GLU A 94 -17.06 7.54 -7.85
N LYS A 95 -15.91 7.31 -8.48
CA LYS A 95 -15.85 6.88 -9.88
C LYS A 95 -16.58 5.55 -10.10
N HIS A 96 -16.44 4.60 -9.18
CA HIS A 96 -17.11 3.30 -9.27
C HIS A 96 -18.62 3.44 -9.22
N ILE A 97 -19.14 4.24 -8.28
CA ILE A 97 -20.57 4.52 -8.13
C ILE A 97 -21.12 5.25 -9.38
N LEU A 98 -20.39 6.24 -9.88
CA LEU A 98 -20.80 6.99 -11.07
C LEU A 98 -20.82 6.15 -12.34
N LYS A 99 -19.86 5.22 -12.50
CA LYS A 99 -19.83 4.29 -13.64
C LYS A 99 -21.02 3.33 -13.68
N SER A 100 -21.65 3.06 -12.54
CA SER A 100 -22.85 2.21 -12.50
C SER A 100 -24.06 2.85 -13.18
N LYS A 101 -24.02 4.15 -13.44
CA LYS A 101 -25.01 4.89 -14.21
C LYS A 101 -24.51 4.99 -15.66
N ASN A 102 -24.97 4.08 -16.51
CA ASN A 102 -24.63 3.99 -17.95
C ASN A 102 -25.05 5.22 -18.80
N ASN A 103 -24.94 6.44 -18.28
CA ASN A 103 -25.30 7.66 -18.99
C ASN A 103 -24.26 8.76 -18.80
N SER A 104 -23.52 9.02 -19.85
CA SER A 104 -22.54 10.09 -20.03
C SER A 104 -23.13 11.52 -20.05
N LYS A 105 -24.21 11.80 -19.34
CA LYS A 105 -24.70 13.17 -19.17
C LYS A 105 -23.91 13.86 -18.08
N LYS A 106 -23.39 15.06 -18.40
CA LYS A 106 -22.78 15.95 -17.41
C LYS A 106 -23.84 16.30 -16.36
N LEU A 107 -23.77 15.63 -15.21
CA LEU A 107 -24.61 15.92 -14.05
C LEU A 107 -24.07 17.16 -13.34
N SER A 108 -24.96 17.98 -12.81
CA SER A 108 -24.59 19.06 -11.90
C SER A 108 -24.09 18.49 -10.56
N LYS A 109 -23.30 19.27 -9.80
CA LYS A 109 -22.80 18.82 -8.49
C LYS A 109 -23.90 18.33 -7.56
N SER A 110 -25.03 19.04 -7.48
CA SER A 110 -26.17 18.67 -6.63
C SER A 110 -26.85 17.36 -7.05
N GLU A 111 -26.88 17.05 -8.33
CA GLU A 111 -27.40 15.78 -8.85
C GLU A 111 -26.45 14.63 -8.59
N ILE A 112 -25.14 14.87 -8.63
CA ILE A 112 -24.13 13.90 -8.25
C ILE A 112 -24.25 13.55 -6.77
N ASP A 113 -24.38 14.52 -5.89
CA ASP A 113 -24.50 14.31 -4.45
C ASP A 113 -25.77 13.51 -4.07
N LYS A 114 -26.91 13.84 -4.67
CA LYS A 114 -28.14 13.08 -4.47
C LYS A 114 -28.01 11.63 -4.95
N PHE A 115 -27.48 11.45 -6.16
CA PHE A 115 -27.26 10.12 -6.73
C PHE A 115 -26.28 9.29 -5.88
N MET A 116 -25.19 9.90 -5.42
CA MET A 116 -24.23 9.24 -4.55
C MET A 116 -24.87 8.75 -3.24
N LYS A 117 -25.79 9.54 -2.68
CA LYS A 117 -26.50 9.17 -1.45
C LYS A 117 -27.44 7.98 -1.69
N GLU A 118 -28.25 8.05 -2.76
CA GLU A 118 -29.19 6.98 -3.12
C GLU A 118 -28.49 5.66 -3.46
N GLU A 119 -27.38 5.70 -4.21
CA GLU A 119 -26.63 4.50 -4.56
C GLU A 119 -25.86 3.92 -3.37
N LYS A 120 -25.35 4.76 -2.46
CA LYS A 120 -24.74 4.28 -1.20
C LYS A 120 -25.72 3.49 -0.34
N GLU A 121 -26.99 3.83 -0.34
CA GLU A 121 -28.04 3.09 0.39
C GLU A 121 -28.34 1.71 -0.24
N LYS A 122 -28.19 1.59 -1.57
CA LYS A 122 -28.42 0.31 -2.30
C LYS A 122 -27.21 -0.62 -2.30
N LEU A 123 -26.02 -0.07 -2.05
CA LEU A 123 -24.76 -0.81 -2.05
C LEU A 123 -24.33 -1.08 -0.61
N LYS A 124 -23.93 -2.30 -0.33
CA LYS A 124 -23.27 -2.59 0.94
C LYS A 124 -21.82 -2.17 0.84
N ILE A 125 -21.52 -0.97 1.39
CA ILE A 125 -20.17 -0.42 1.41
C ILE A 125 -19.59 -0.64 2.80
N GLN A 126 -18.52 -1.42 2.87
CA GLN A 126 -17.72 -1.61 4.07
C GLN A 126 -16.43 -0.80 3.92
N ARG A 127 -16.11 0.03 4.91
CA ARG A 127 -14.82 0.73 5.01
C ARG A 127 -13.93 -0.05 5.96
N PHE A 128 -12.74 -0.40 5.51
CA PHE A 128 -11.71 -0.98 6.36
C PHE A 128 -10.98 0.14 7.11
N LYS A 129 -10.93 0.06 8.42
CA LYS A 129 -10.19 0.98 9.28
C LYS A 129 -8.76 0.49 9.49
N GLY A 130 -8.56 -0.83 9.52
CA GLY A 130 -7.27 -1.46 9.70
C GLY A 130 -7.19 -2.82 9.04
N LEU A 131 -5.97 -3.34 8.92
CA LEU A 131 -5.68 -4.65 8.31
C LEU A 131 -6.36 -5.81 9.04
N GLY A 132 -6.59 -5.68 10.35
CA GLY A 132 -7.27 -6.69 11.16
C GLY A 132 -8.75 -6.91 10.83
N GLU A 133 -9.38 -6.01 10.05
CA GLU A 133 -10.74 -6.17 9.57
C GLU A 133 -10.84 -7.00 8.28
N MET A 134 -9.72 -7.30 7.66
CA MET A 134 -9.63 -8.13 6.47
C MET A 134 -9.27 -9.57 6.86
N ASN A 135 -9.93 -10.54 6.24
CA ASN A 135 -9.49 -11.92 6.40
C ASN A 135 -8.20 -12.20 5.58
N PRO A 136 -7.44 -13.26 5.89
CA PRO A 136 -6.17 -13.54 5.21
C PRO A 136 -6.30 -13.68 3.69
N GLU A 137 -7.38 -14.26 3.19
CA GLU A 137 -7.63 -14.43 1.76
C GLU A 137 -7.90 -13.08 1.07
N GLU A 138 -8.69 -12.20 1.72
CA GLU A 138 -8.94 -10.86 1.22
C GLU A 138 -7.64 -10.04 1.14
N LEU A 139 -6.81 -10.12 2.17
CA LEU A 139 -5.54 -9.40 2.23
C LEU A 139 -4.57 -9.93 1.16
N TRP A 140 -4.48 -11.25 0.99
CA TRP A 140 -3.68 -11.86 -0.06
C TRP A 140 -4.15 -11.39 -1.43
N ASP A 141 -5.41 -11.59 -1.73
CA ASP A 141 -6.00 -11.32 -3.05
C ASP A 141 -5.94 -9.85 -3.47
N THR A 142 -6.04 -8.93 -2.52
CA THR A 142 -6.10 -7.49 -2.81
C THR A 142 -4.75 -6.80 -2.73
N THR A 143 -3.80 -7.34 -1.97
CA THR A 143 -2.58 -6.60 -1.62
C THR A 143 -1.29 -7.32 -1.99
N LEU A 144 -1.20 -8.62 -1.73
CA LEU A 144 0.05 -9.38 -1.83
C LEU A 144 0.14 -10.26 -3.08
N ASN A 145 -0.98 -10.61 -3.71
CA ASN A 145 -1.01 -11.50 -4.87
C ASN A 145 -0.41 -10.83 -6.12
N PRO A 146 0.75 -11.30 -6.63
CA PRO A 146 1.41 -10.70 -7.79
C PRO A 146 0.62 -10.85 -9.10
N GLU A 147 -0.29 -11.82 -9.18
CA GLU A 147 -1.09 -12.08 -10.38
C GLU A 147 -2.28 -11.14 -10.53
N LYS A 148 -2.76 -10.54 -9.43
CA LYS A 148 -3.89 -9.61 -9.44
C LYS A 148 -3.41 -8.17 -9.62
N LYS A 149 -3.54 -7.67 -10.86
CA LYS A 149 -3.23 -6.28 -11.23
C LYS A 149 -4.29 -5.31 -10.67
N GLY A 150 -4.12 -4.82 -9.47
CA GLY A 150 -5.10 -3.84 -8.97
C GLY A 150 -4.62 -3.10 -7.73
N PHE A 151 -4.03 -3.81 -6.83
CA PHE A 151 -3.46 -3.32 -5.60
C PHE A 151 -1.99 -3.71 -5.61
N GLN A 152 -1.15 -2.90 -6.22
CA GLN A 152 0.25 -3.23 -6.38
C GLN A 152 1.05 -2.69 -5.20
N LEU A 153 2.07 -3.46 -4.86
CA LEU A 153 3.18 -2.95 -4.10
C LEU A 153 3.76 -1.75 -4.87
N ASP A 154 3.75 -0.58 -4.28
CA ASP A 154 4.40 0.59 -4.88
C ASP A 154 5.89 0.53 -4.55
N ASN A 155 6.72 0.33 -5.55
CA ASN A 155 8.18 0.37 -5.43
C ASN A 155 8.74 1.77 -5.67
N ARG A 156 7.87 2.76 -5.92
CA ARG A 156 8.28 4.15 -6.14
C ARG A 156 8.45 4.88 -4.81
N VAL A 157 9.29 4.34 -3.94
CA VAL A 157 9.87 5.13 -2.87
C VAL A 157 10.99 5.94 -3.49
N GLN A 158 10.64 6.88 -4.36
CA GLN A 158 11.57 7.87 -4.86
C GLN A 158 11.49 9.07 -3.90
N CYS A 159 12.62 9.36 -3.27
CA CYS A 159 12.82 10.60 -2.54
C CYS A 159 13.04 11.75 -3.50
#